data_14afa07eab7a18e509e8064ba34b9304
#
_entry.id   14afa07eab7a18e509e8064ba34b9304
#
_cell.length_a   1.000
_cell.length_b   1.000
_cell.length_c   1.000
_cell.angle_alpha   90.00
_cell.angle_beta   90.00
_cell.angle_gamma   90.00
#
_symmetry.space_group_name_H-M   'P 1'
#
loop_
_entity.id
_entity.type
_entity.pdbx_description
1 polymer ?
#
loop_
_entity_poly.entity_id
_entity_poly.type
_entity_poly.pdbx_seq_one_letter_code
_entity_poly.pdbx_strand_id
1 'polypeptide(L)'
;MRRIVLSQTGAGSSAVSPMNLNTSPFNVGFAVIVSGTANYTVQHTFDDVYSPTFDPSTATWFPHPTIAALGANADGNYAFPVTGIRVTVNSGGGTAQLVLLQAGIQ
;
A
#
# COMPACT_ATOMS: atom_id res chain seq x y z
N MET A 1 8.01 -14.64 -6.99
CA MET A 1 8.26 -13.34 -6.31
C MET A 1 7.74 -12.20 -7.15
N ARG A 2 7.10 -11.25 -6.53
CA ARG A 2 6.54 -10.10 -7.22
C ARG A 2 6.88 -8.83 -6.42
N ARG A 3 7.62 -7.93 -7.05
CA ARG A 3 8.05 -6.68 -6.43
C ARG A 3 7.38 -5.50 -7.13
N ILE A 4 6.73 -4.64 -6.36
CA ILE A 4 6.01 -3.49 -6.88
C ILE A 4 6.47 -2.24 -6.12
N VAL A 5 6.64 -1.14 -6.84
CA VAL A 5 7.03 0.14 -6.24
C VAL A 5 5.97 1.18 -6.58
N LEU A 6 5.44 1.83 -5.54
CA LEU A 6 4.49 2.93 -5.66
C LEU A 6 5.06 4.16 -4.97
N SER A 7 4.83 5.33 -5.51
CA SER A 7 5.33 6.58 -4.92
C SER A 7 4.24 7.63 -4.88
N GLN A 8 4.22 8.42 -3.82
CA GLN A 8 3.34 9.58 -3.69
C GLN A 8 4.15 10.76 -3.19
N THR A 9 4.14 11.85 -3.94
CA THR A 9 4.78 13.11 -3.58
C THR A 9 3.72 14.14 -3.23
N GLY A 10 3.86 14.76 -2.05
CA GLY A 10 2.85 15.67 -1.54
C GLY A 10 1.61 14.96 -1.05
N ALA A 11 0.68 15.70 -0.45
CA ALA A 11 -0.55 15.13 0.09
C ALA A 11 -1.37 14.45 -1.02
N GLY A 12 -1.90 13.28 -0.74
CA GLY A 12 -2.68 12.49 -1.69
C GLY A 12 -2.37 11.01 -1.58
N SER A 13 -2.93 10.22 -2.50
CA SER A 13 -2.80 8.77 -2.50
C SER A 13 -2.09 8.30 -3.77
N SER A 14 -1.24 7.28 -3.62
CA SER A 14 -0.58 6.63 -4.75
C SER A 14 -1.59 5.83 -5.58
N ALA A 15 -1.13 5.31 -6.72
CA ALA A 15 -1.88 4.30 -7.46
C ALA A 15 -2.10 3.08 -6.58
N VAL A 16 -3.14 2.30 -6.90
CA VAL A 16 -3.47 1.07 -6.19
C VAL A 16 -2.72 -0.09 -6.82
N SER A 17 -2.09 -0.91 -5.97
CA SER A 17 -1.48 -2.15 -6.43
C SER A 17 -2.43 -3.30 -6.13
N PRO A 18 -2.96 -4.01 -7.15
CA PRO A 18 -3.72 -5.22 -6.91
C PRO A 18 -2.81 -6.34 -6.42
N MET A 19 -3.33 -7.17 -5.52
CA MET A 19 -2.59 -8.27 -4.93
C MET A 19 -2.97 -9.59 -5.58
N ASN A 20 -2.03 -10.53 -5.61
CA ASN A 20 -2.27 -11.87 -6.10
C ASN A 20 -2.89 -12.72 -4.99
N LEU A 21 -4.19 -12.99 -5.09
CA LEU A 21 -4.92 -13.76 -4.09
C LEU A 21 -4.82 -15.26 -4.29
N ASN A 22 -4.17 -15.70 -5.37
CA ASN A 22 -4.00 -17.12 -5.66
C ASN A 22 -2.72 -17.70 -5.04
N THR A 23 -1.95 -16.89 -4.34
CA THR A 23 -0.72 -17.30 -3.66
C THR A 23 -1.07 -17.87 -2.28
N SER A 24 -0.51 -19.00 -1.94
CA SER A 24 -0.72 -19.64 -0.65
C SER A 24 0.61 -20.02 -0.01
N PRO A 25 0.91 -19.59 1.23
CA PRO A 25 0.10 -18.66 2.02
C PRO A 25 0.15 -17.23 1.50
N PHE A 26 -0.88 -16.46 1.77
CA PHE A 26 -0.88 -15.04 1.42
C PHE A 26 0.03 -14.29 2.39
N ASN A 27 1.05 -13.66 1.88
CA ASN A 27 1.98 -12.89 2.70
C ASN A 27 2.65 -11.84 1.83
N VAL A 28 2.48 -10.59 2.20
CA VAL A 28 3.07 -9.45 1.50
C VAL A 28 3.92 -8.66 2.49
N GLY A 29 5.23 -8.64 2.24
CA GLY A 29 6.13 -7.75 2.96
C GLY A 29 6.16 -6.40 2.28
N PHE A 30 6.31 -5.33 3.04
CA PHE A 30 6.44 -4.02 2.45
C PHE A 30 7.34 -3.12 3.28
N ALA A 31 7.87 -2.10 2.62
CA ALA A 31 8.65 -1.06 3.26
C ALA A 31 8.23 0.29 2.69
N VAL A 32 8.28 1.32 3.52
CA VAL A 32 8.06 2.69 3.06
C VAL A 32 9.32 3.49 3.31
N ILE A 33 9.81 4.12 2.26
CA ILE A 33 11.01 4.95 2.30
C ILE A 33 10.56 6.40 2.12
N VAL A 34 10.89 7.24 3.09
CA VAL A 34 10.49 8.64 3.10
C VAL A 34 11.66 9.50 2.65
N SER A 35 11.38 10.41 1.74
CA SER A 35 12.32 11.42 1.29
C SER A 35 11.71 12.79 1.54
N GLY A 36 12.39 13.64 2.31
CA GLY A 36 11.85 14.93 2.74
C GLY A 36 10.90 14.77 3.92
N THR A 37 9.92 15.65 4.03
CA THR A 37 8.95 15.63 5.12
C THR A 37 7.61 15.12 4.60
N ALA A 38 7.19 13.96 5.10
CA ALA A 38 5.91 13.38 4.73
C ALA A 38 5.36 12.58 5.91
N ASN A 39 4.08 12.78 6.19
CA ASN A 39 3.34 11.94 7.13
C ASN A 39 2.46 11.00 6.29
N TYR A 40 2.61 9.70 6.45
CA TYR A 40 1.98 8.74 5.56
C TYR A 40 1.26 7.63 6.31
N THR A 41 0.35 6.96 5.60
CA THR A 41 -0.37 5.77 6.05
C THR A 41 -0.37 4.77 4.90
N VAL A 42 -0.07 3.51 5.20
CA VAL A 42 -0.29 2.41 4.25
C VAL A 42 -1.73 1.95 4.40
N GLN A 43 -2.46 1.87 3.29
CA GLN A 43 -3.87 1.52 3.29
C GLN A 43 -4.13 0.29 2.43
N HIS A 44 -5.16 -0.47 2.80
CA HIS A 44 -5.60 -1.63 2.06
C HIS A 44 -7.11 -1.59 1.87
N THR A 45 -7.58 -2.36 0.88
CA THR A 45 -9.01 -2.48 0.60
C THR A 45 -9.38 -3.94 0.39
N PHE A 46 -10.63 -4.24 0.62
CA PHE A 46 -11.22 -5.54 0.32
C PHE A 46 -12.20 -5.47 -0.87
N ASP A 47 -12.31 -4.30 -1.50
CA ASP A 47 -13.15 -4.13 -2.68
C ASP A 47 -12.52 -4.84 -3.89
N ASP A 48 -13.33 -5.14 -4.89
CA ASP A 48 -12.86 -5.81 -6.10
C ASP A 48 -12.09 -4.84 -6.99
N VAL A 49 -10.77 -4.79 -6.82
CA VAL A 49 -9.90 -3.90 -7.61
C VAL A 49 -9.80 -4.32 -9.07
N TYR A 50 -10.23 -5.54 -9.40
CA TYR A 50 -10.23 -6.02 -10.79
C TYR A 50 -11.53 -5.70 -11.52
N SER A 51 -12.53 -5.16 -10.82
CA SER A 51 -13.79 -4.77 -11.43
C SER A 51 -13.58 -3.55 -12.34
N PRO A 52 -14.17 -3.54 -13.55
CA PRO A 52 -14.07 -2.36 -14.41
C PRO A 52 -14.74 -1.12 -13.83
N THR A 53 -15.58 -1.28 -12.82
CA THR A 53 -16.23 -0.15 -12.13
C THR A 53 -15.51 0.26 -10.87
N PHE A 54 -14.37 -0.36 -10.55
CA PHE A 54 -13.61 0.00 -9.35
C PHE A 54 -13.10 1.44 -9.43
N ASP A 55 -13.41 2.22 -8.39
CA ASP A 55 -12.98 3.62 -8.28
C ASP A 55 -12.27 3.80 -6.94
N PRO A 56 -10.95 4.07 -6.95
CA PRO A 56 -10.21 4.24 -5.69
C PRO A 56 -10.72 5.38 -4.83
N SER A 57 -11.34 6.40 -5.42
CA SER A 57 -11.84 7.54 -4.64
C SER A 57 -13.12 7.23 -3.88
N THR A 58 -13.86 6.19 -4.27
CA THR A 58 -15.10 5.77 -3.62
C THR A 58 -14.96 4.45 -2.89
N ALA A 59 -13.84 3.75 -3.05
CA ALA A 59 -13.59 2.48 -2.38
C ALA A 59 -13.43 2.68 -0.87
N THR A 60 -13.66 1.61 -0.12
CA THR A 60 -13.47 1.62 1.33
C THR A 60 -12.04 1.22 1.65
N TRP A 61 -11.31 2.11 2.30
CA TRP A 61 -9.91 1.92 2.65
C TRP A 61 -9.74 1.81 4.15
N PHE A 62 -8.85 0.92 4.56
CA PHE A 62 -8.50 0.71 5.97
C PHE A 62 -7.01 0.96 6.14
N PRO A 63 -6.58 1.62 7.24
CA PRO A 63 -5.16 1.79 7.50
C PRO A 63 -4.54 0.48 7.98
N HIS A 64 -3.25 0.30 7.66
CA HIS A 64 -2.50 -0.81 8.24
C HIS A 64 -2.49 -0.67 9.76
N PRO A 65 -2.58 -1.76 10.52
CA PRO A 65 -2.69 -1.68 11.98
C PRO A 65 -1.56 -0.94 12.69
N THR A 66 -0.35 -0.94 12.12
CA THR A 66 0.81 -0.30 12.75
C THR A 66 1.47 0.77 11.89
N ILE A 67 1.20 0.81 10.59
CA ILE A 67 1.84 1.74 9.66
C ILE A 67 0.83 2.82 9.27
N ALA A 68 0.52 3.67 10.25
CA ALA A 68 -0.46 4.74 10.07
C ALA A 68 0.09 6.02 10.68
N ALA A 69 0.00 7.11 9.93
CA ALA A 69 0.42 8.46 10.37
C ALA A 69 1.88 8.50 10.82
N LEU A 70 2.78 7.87 10.06
CA LEU A 70 4.20 7.83 10.36
C LEU A 70 4.96 8.85 9.52
N GLY A 71 6.09 9.33 10.06
CA GLY A 71 6.93 10.31 9.38
C GLY A 71 8.33 9.83 9.06
N ALA A 72 8.65 8.57 9.31
CA ALA A 72 9.97 7.98 9.08
C ALA A 72 9.84 6.68 8.31
N ASN A 73 10.96 6.15 7.82
CA ASN A 73 10.98 4.85 7.16
C ASN A 73 10.42 3.78 8.10
N ALA A 74 9.65 2.86 7.54
CA ALA A 74 9.05 1.77 8.30
C ALA A 74 8.84 0.57 7.38
N ASP A 75 8.68 -0.60 7.98
CA ASP A 75 8.34 -1.81 7.25
C ASP A 75 7.26 -2.57 8.00
N GLY A 76 6.61 -3.45 7.29
CA GLY A 76 5.54 -4.26 7.84
C GLY A 76 5.13 -5.36 6.89
N ASN A 77 4.02 -5.99 7.20
CA ASN A 77 3.51 -7.05 6.33
C ASN A 77 1.99 -7.18 6.43
N TYR A 78 1.43 -7.83 5.42
CA TYR A 78 0.06 -8.31 5.42
C TYR A 78 0.07 -9.83 5.36
N ALA A 79 -0.42 -10.46 6.41
CA ALA A 79 -0.54 -11.92 6.48
C ALA A 79 -1.99 -12.38 6.27
N PHE A 80 -2.92 -11.44 6.13
CA PHE A 80 -4.31 -11.73 5.79
C PHE A 80 -4.59 -11.23 4.36
N PRO A 81 -5.50 -11.86 3.62
CA PRO A 81 -5.73 -11.47 2.22
C PRO A 81 -6.34 -10.07 2.13
N VAL A 82 -5.79 -9.28 1.21
CA VAL A 82 -6.33 -7.97 0.83
C VAL A 82 -6.31 -7.88 -0.69
N THR A 83 -7.24 -7.14 -1.26
CA THR A 83 -7.35 -7.05 -2.72
C THR A 83 -6.46 -5.99 -3.32
N GLY A 84 -6.17 -4.93 -2.57
CA GLY A 84 -5.31 -3.85 -3.06
C GLY A 84 -4.65 -3.09 -1.93
N ILE A 85 -3.50 -2.49 -2.22
CA ILE A 85 -2.70 -1.73 -1.25
C ILE A 85 -2.24 -0.44 -1.92
N ARG A 86 -2.20 0.64 -1.13
CA ARG A 86 -1.66 1.93 -1.59
C ARG A 86 -1.01 2.65 -0.42
N VAL A 87 -0.23 3.69 -0.71
CA VAL A 87 0.27 4.62 0.29
C VAL A 87 -0.42 5.97 0.13
N THR A 88 -0.80 6.56 1.26
CA THR A 88 -1.41 7.89 1.29
C THR A 88 -0.50 8.81 2.10
N VAL A 89 -0.13 9.94 1.52
CA VAL A 89 0.57 11.00 2.24
C VAL A 89 -0.48 11.92 2.83
N ASN A 90 -0.52 11.98 4.16
CA ASN A 90 -1.53 12.77 4.89
C ASN A 90 -1.16 14.25 4.91
N SER A 91 0.14 14.55 5.00
CA SER A 91 0.62 15.93 5.04
C SER A 91 2.10 15.97 4.65
N GLY A 92 2.59 17.16 4.33
CA GLY A 92 3.98 17.40 3.95
C GLY A 92 4.18 17.39 2.45
N GLY A 93 5.31 17.92 2.01
CA GLY A 93 5.67 18.02 0.59
C GLY A 93 6.67 16.97 0.14
N GLY A 94 7.06 16.04 1.02
CA GLY A 94 8.02 14.99 0.69
C GLY A 94 7.39 13.83 -0.07
N THR A 95 8.18 12.80 -0.28
CA THR A 95 7.78 11.60 -1.03
C THR A 95 7.78 10.39 -0.11
N ALA A 96 6.71 9.61 -0.16
CA ALA A 96 6.64 8.29 0.45
C ALA A 96 6.66 7.26 -0.68
N GLN A 97 7.66 6.37 -0.67
CA GLN A 97 7.80 5.31 -1.64
C GLN A 97 7.46 3.98 -0.97
N LEU A 98 6.43 3.33 -1.45
CA LEU A 98 5.98 2.03 -0.95
C LEU A 98 6.54 0.94 -1.84
N VAL A 99 7.33 0.05 -1.26
CA VAL A 99 7.87 -1.13 -1.94
C VAL A 99 7.13 -2.35 -1.39
N LEU A 100 6.46 -3.06 -2.28
CA LEU A 100 5.70 -4.27 -1.95
C LEU A 100 6.44 -5.48 -2.48
N LEU A 101 6.52 -6.52 -1.68
CA LEU A 101 7.15 -7.78 -2.08
C LEU A 101 6.21 -8.91 -1.72
N GLN A 102 5.62 -9.53 -2.73
CA GLN A 102 4.76 -10.69 -2.54
C GLN A 102 5.52 -11.94 -2.98
N ALA A 103 5.81 -12.80 -2.01
CA ALA A 103 6.45 -14.08 -2.27
C ALA A 103 5.37 -15.15 -2.43
N GLY A 104 5.75 -16.25 -3.05
CA GLY A 104 4.86 -17.39 -3.23
C GLY A 104 5.09 -18.04 -4.57
N ILE A 105 4.26 -19.04 -4.87
CA ILE A 105 4.31 -19.75 -6.15
C ILE A 105 3.55 -18.95 -7.19
N GLN A 106 4.25 -18.65 -8.27
CA GLN A 106 3.69 -17.91 -9.39
C GLN A 106 3.19 -18.85 -10.47
#